data_2bea72ae2e7b329d36518808895c4abe
#
_entry.id   2bea72ae2e7b329d36518808895c4abe
#
_cell.length_a   1.000
_cell.length_b   1.000
_cell.length_c   1.000
_cell.angle_alpha   90.00
_cell.angle_beta   90.00
_cell.angle_gamma   90.00
#
_symmetry.space_group_name_H-M   'P 1'
#
loop_
_entity.id
_entity.type
_entity.pdbx_description
1 polymer ?
#
loop_
_entity_poly.entity_id
_entity_poly.type
_entity_poly.pdbx_seq_one_letter_code
_entity_poly.pdbx_strand_id
1 'polypeptide(L)'
;MRPFILIAASIYIIGLLAGFQIEPVLADTADTGSFTVWDIAKNNLASVLINVIGGLSLGVMSAMNTLYNGVILGYALSIILDHYPASIVARHLLPHSIEIVGIILSCGLGLNVAYFVFMVFLRNKEIEFQTKPFVVCFALTVVIIISAAALEVYISMS
;
A
#
# COMPACT_ATOMS: atom_id res chain seq x y z
N MET A 1 -6.61 -16.07 5.14
CA MET A 1 -6.08 -14.89 4.43
C MET A 1 -7.09 -14.18 3.52
N ARG A 2 -7.88 -14.87 2.69
CA ARG A 2 -8.82 -14.21 1.75
C ARG A 2 -9.69 -13.09 2.37
N PRO A 3 -10.36 -13.27 3.51
CA PRO A 3 -11.20 -12.21 4.08
C PRO A 3 -10.39 -10.96 4.48
N PHE A 4 -9.16 -11.12 4.95
CA PHE A 4 -8.31 -10.00 5.35
C PHE A 4 -7.83 -9.17 4.14
N ILE A 5 -7.60 -9.82 2.98
CA ILE A 5 -7.27 -9.11 1.74
C ILE A 5 -8.46 -8.27 1.27
N LEU A 6 -9.69 -8.79 1.37
CA LEU A 6 -10.90 -8.03 1.01
C LEU A 6 -11.10 -6.82 1.94
N ILE A 7 -10.89 -6.99 3.24
CA ILE A 7 -10.94 -5.89 4.22
C ILE A 7 -9.86 -4.83 3.88
N ALA A 8 -8.63 -5.26 3.63
CA ALA A 8 -7.54 -4.37 3.25
C ALA A 8 -7.83 -3.59 1.96
N ALA A 9 -8.39 -4.25 0.95
CA ALA A 9 -8.82 -3.61 -0.30
C ALA A 9 -9.91 -2.56 -0.04
N SER A 10 -10.89 -2.88 0.81
CA SER A 10 -11.94 -1.93 1.18
C SER A 10 -11.37 -0.69 1.90
N ILE A 11 -10.43 -0.89 2.83
CA ILE A 11 -9.75 0.20 3.54
C ILE A 11 -8.99 1.09 2.54
N TYR A 12 -8.26 0.48 1.59
CA TYR A 12 -7.53 1.22 0.57
C TYR A 12 -8.46 2.05 -0.31
N ILE A 13 -9.57 1.45 -0.79
CA ILE A 13 -10.57 2.14 -1.62
C ILE A 13 -11.22 3.30 -0.87
N ILE A 14 -11.56 3.13 0.42
CA ILE A 14 -12.09 4.22 1.25
C ILE A 14 -11.08 5.36 1.32
N GLY A 15 -9.79 5.07 1.54
CA GLY A 15 -8.73 6.06 1.52
C GLY A 15 -8.63 6.78 0.18
N LEU A 16 -8.62 6.04 -0.93
CA LEU A 16 -8.56 6.58 -2.27
C LEU A 16 -9.71 7.57 -2.54
N LEU A 17 -10.94 7.17 -2.22
CA LEU A 17 -12.12 8.02 -2.39
C LEU A 17 -12.07 9.26 -1.49
N ALA A 18 -11.61 9.12 -0.25
CA ALA A 18 -11.44 10.24 0.66
C ALA A 18 -10.36 11.21 0.15
N GLY A 19 -9.23 10.71 -0.31
CA GLY A 19 -8.15 11.53 -0.87
C GLY A 19 -8.58 12.30 -2.11
N PHE A 20 -9.39 11.67 -2.96
CA PHE A 20 -9.92 12.31 -4.17
C PHE A 20 -10.86 13.50 -3.88
N GLN A 21 -11.43 13.59 -2.68
CA GLN A 21 -12.30 14.70 -2.26
C GLN A 21 -11.52 15.86 -1.60
N ILE A 22 -10.22 15.70 -1.37
CA ILE A 22 -9.40 16.76 -0.77
C ILE A 22 -9.12 17.82 -1.84
N GLU A 23 -9.47 19.06 -1.55
CA GLU A 23 -9.17 20.19 -2.45
C GLU A 23 -7.65 20.34 -2.62
N PRO A 24 -7.14 20.41 -3.86
CA PRO A 24 -5.71 20.54 -4.11
C PRO A 24 -5.19 21.86 -3.52
N VAL A 25 -4.27 21.77 -2.59
CA VAL A 25 -3.47 22.92 -2.17
C VAL A 25 -2.27 22.98 -3.13
N LEU A 26 -2.22 24.02 -3.97
CA LEU A 26 -1.09 24.24 -4.86
C LEU A 26 0.15 24.49 -3.99
N ALA A 27 0.98 23.47 -3.85
CA ALA A 27 2.30 23.62 -3.26
C ALA A 27 3.24 24.20 -4.32
N ASP A 28 3.82 25.34 -4.01
CA ASP A 28 4.59 26.20 -4.95
C ASP A 28 5.90 25.58 -5.45
N THR A 29 6.32 24.43 -4.98
CA THR A 29 7.53 23.75 -5.46
C THR A 29 7.45 22.24 -5.28
N ALA A 30 7.19 21.52 -6.35
CA ALA A 30 7.57 20.12 -6.41
C ALA A 30 9.10 20.06 -6.50
N ASP A 31 9.75 19.45 -5.50
CA ASP A 31 11.16 19.11 -5.60
C ASP A 31 11.34 18.11 -6.76
N THR A 32 11.90 18.56 -7.86
CA THR A 32 12.13 17.75 -9.07
C THR A 32 13.36 16.86 -8.94
N GLY A 33 13.71 16.46 -7.72
CA GLY A 33 14.81 15.52 -7.47
C GLY A 33 14.60 14.21 -8.23
N SER A 34 15.65 13.71 -8.87
CA SER A 34 15.62 12.38 -9.51
C SER A 34 15.63 11.28 -8.44
N PHE A 35 14.50 10.62 -8.25
CA PHE A 35 14.43 9.45 -7.37
C PHE A 35 15.05 8.23 -8.05
N THR A 36 15.83 7.47 -7.27
CA THR A 36 16.34 6.17 -7.71
C THR A 36 15.32 5.07 -7.45
N VAL A 37 15.45 3.93 -8.14
CA VAL A 37 14.66 2.71 -7.85
C VAL A 37 14.72 2.37 -6.36
N TRP A 38 15.90 2.55 -5.75
CA TRP A 38 16.10 2.24 -4.33
C TRP A 38 15.34 3.18 -3.41
N ASP A 39 15.23 4.45 -3.72
CA ASP A 39 14.50 5.42 -2.88
C ASP A 39 13.01 5.11 -2.88
N ILE A 40 12.43 4.82 -4.05
CA ILE A 40 11.03 4.42 -4.20
C ILE A 40 10.78 3.08 -3.50
N ALA A 41 11.62 2.08 -3.80
CA ALA A 41 11.48 0.74 -3.21
C ALA A 41 11.57 0.78 -1.67
N LYS A 42 12.50 1.56 -1.12
CA LYS A 42 12.68 1.70 0.33
C LYS A 42 11.43 2.29 0.99
N ASN A 43 10.86 3.34 0.42
CA ASN A 43 9.63 3.96 0.94
C ASN A 43 8.46 2.96 0.95
N ASN A 44 8.27 2.24 -0.16
CA ASN A 44 7.18 1.29 -0.30
C ASN A 44 7.38 0.03 0.55
N LEU A 45 8.63 -0.44 0.70
CA LEU A 45 8.97 -1.53 1.62
C LEU A 45 8.76 -1.14 3.09
N ALA A 46 9.03 0.12 3.45
CA ALA A 46 8.72 0.62 4.79
C ALA A 46 7.20 0.53 5.07
N SER A 47 6.36 0.92 4.11
CA SER A 47 4.90 0.74 4.21
C SER A 47 4.48 -0.73 4.36
N VAL A 48 5.12 -1.65 3.63
CA VAL A 48 4.89 -3.09 3.78
C VAL A 48 5.24 -3.57 5.19
N LEU A 49 6.39 -3.16 5.72
CA LEU A 49 6.83 -3.52 7.08
C LEU A 49 5.88 -2.95 8.15
N ILE A 50 5.48 -1.68 8.02
CA ILE A 50 4.50 -1.04 8.92
C ILE A 50 3.19 -1.83 8.91
N ASN A 51 2.71 -2.26 7.74
CA ASN A 51 1.50 -3.06 7.63
C ASN A 51 1.64 -4.40 8.36
N VAL A 52 2.73 -5.13 8.13
CA VAL A 52 2.92 -6.47 8.73
C VAL A 52 3.11 -6.38 10.25
N ILE A 53 3.99 -5.47 10.72
CA ILE A 53 4.26 -5.26 12.15
C ILE A 53 3.02 -4.65 12.84
N GLY A 54 2.28 -3.84 12.12
CA GLY A 54 1.02 -3.24 12.58
C GLY A 54 -0.04 -4.24 13.00
N GLY A 55 0.09 -5.51 12.60
CA GLY A 55 -0.72 -6.60 13.13
C GLY A 55 -0.59 -6.80 14.64
N LEU A 56 0.56 -6.46 15.23
CA LEU A 56 0.78 -6.52 16.68
C LEU A 56 -0.05 -5.47 17.44
N SER A 57 -0.45 -4.37 16.79
CA SER A 57 -1.39 -3.37 17.32
C SER A 57 -2.86 -3.75 17.08
N LEU A 58 -3.17 -5.04 16.99
CA LEU A 58 -4.49 -5.58 16.61
C LEU A 58 -4.96 -5.06 15.23
N GLY A 59 -4.01 -4.75 14.36
CA GLY A 59 -4.26 -4.32 12.99
C GLY A 59 -4.54 -2.83 12.81
N VAL A 60 -4.56 -2.04 13.88
CA VAL A 60 -4.85 -0.59 13.80
C VAL A 60 -3.82 0.11 12.93
N MET A 61 -2.52 -0.11 13.16
CA MET A 61 -1.46 0.50 12.34
C MET A 61 -1.50 0.02 10.89
N SER A 62 -1.81 -1.26 10.64
CA SER A 62 -1.97 -1.79 9.29
C SER A 62 -3.09 -1.08 8.54
N ALA A 63 -4.25 -0.90 9.21
CA ALA A 63 -5.39 -0.22 8.63
C ALA A 63 -5.11 1.27 8.36
N MET A 64 -4.50 1.97 9.32
CA MET A 64 -4.16 3.40 9.18
C MET A 64 -3.15 3.64 8.07
N ASN A 65 -2.07 2.84 8.00
CA ASN A 65 -1.08 2.98 6.94
C ASN A 65 -1.67 2.69 5.56
N THR A 66 -2.52 1.67 5.44
CA THR A 66 -3.20 1.32 4.18
C THR A 66 -4.19 2.41 3.76
N LEU A 67 -4.96 2.95 4.70
CA LEU A 67 -5.86 4.08 4.47
C LEU A 67 -5.08 5.31 3.97
N TYR A 68 -3.97 5.63 4.65
CA TYR A 68 -3.10 6.75 4.31
C TYR A 68 -2.52 6.63 2.88
N ASN A 69 -2.02 5.44 2.49
CA ASN A 69 -1.54 5.21 1.13
C ASN A 69 -2.66 5.41 0.09
N GLY A 70 -3.89 4.98 0.41
CA GLY A 70 -5.05 5.25 -0.44
C GLY A 70 -5.34 6.75 -0.56
N VAL A 71 -5.33 7.49 0.57
CA VAL A 71 -5.56 8.94 0.58
C VAL A 71 -4.53 9.68 -0.26
N ILE A 72 -3.25 9.36 -0.10
CA ILE A 72 -2.17 9.99 -0.90
C ILE A 72 -2.39 9.77 -2.40
N LEU A 73 -2.70 8.53 -2.81
CA LEU A 73 -2.94 8.27 -4.22
C LEU A 73 -4.21 8.97 -4.74
N GLY A 74 -5.29 8.98 -3.96
CA GLY A 74 -6.53 9.67 -4.31
C GLY A 74 -6.32 11.18 -4.50
N TYR A 75 -5.58 11.79 -3.58
CA TYR A 75 -5.19 13.21 -3.66
C TYR A 75 -4.30 13.49 -4.88
N ALA A 76 -3.28 12.67 -5.12
CA ALA A 76 -2.43 12.82 -6.31
C ALA A 76 -3.24 12.71 -7.61
N LEU A 77 -4.17 11.75 -7.68
CA LEU A 77 -5.04 11.58 -8.84
C LEU A 77 -5.97 12.77 -9.07
N SER A 78 -6.52 13.38 -8.01
CA SER A 78 -7.39 14.57 -8.16
C SER A 78 -6.64 15.73 -8.82
N ILE A 79 -5.34 15.91 -8.50
CA ILE A 79 -4.50 16.95 -9.11
C ILE A 79 -4.16 16.61 -10.57
N ILE A 80 -3.71 15.37 -10.81
CA ILE A 80 -3.16 14.98 -12.11
C ILE A 80 -4.25 14.93 -13.19
N LEU A 81 -5.46 14.47 -12.84
CA LEU A 81 -6.57 14.34 -13.78
C LEU A 81 -7.06 15.70 -14.31
N ASP A 82 -6.92 16.76 -13.53
CA ASP A 82 -7.32 18.12 -13.94
C ASP A 82 -6.29 18.80 -14.86
N HIS A 83 -5.01 18.36 -14.81
CA HIS A 83 -3.91 19.05 -15.48
C HIS A 83 -3.32 18.30 -16.68
N TYR A 84 -3.53 16.99 -16.77
CA TYR A 84 -2.87 16.15 -17.78
C TYR A 84 -3.87 15.31 -18.59
N PRO A 85 -3.57 15.04 -19.88
CA PRO A 85 -4.36 14.13 -20.71
C PRO A 85 -4.40 12.71 -20.12
N ALA A 86 -5.52 12.03 -20.29
CA ALA A 86 -5.75 10.69 -19.75
C ALA A 86 -4.67 9.65 -20.13
N SER A 87 -4.06 9.80 -21.31
CA SER A 87 -2.96 8.91 -21.78
C SER A 87 -1.70 9.06 -20.93
N ILE A 88 -1.35 10.28 -20.51
CA ILE A 88 -0.22 10.56 -19.64
C ILE A 88 -0.51 10.02 -18.22
N VAL A 89 -1.72 10.31 -17.72
CA VAL A 89 -2.16 9.83 -16.39
C VAL A 89 -2.12 8.30 -16.35
N ALA A 90 -2.65 7.60 -17.35
CA ALA A 90 -2.65 6.14 -17.40
C ALA A 90 -1.23 5.55 -17.39
N ARG A 91 -0.28 6.18 -18.08
CA ARG A 91 1.11 5.75 -18.12
C ARG A 91 1.77 5.85 -16.75
N HIS A 92 1.61 6.97 -16.05
CA HIS A 92 2.16 7.17 -14.72
C HIS A 92 1.44 6.36 -13.64
N LEU A 93 0.15 6.05 -13.83
CA LEU A 93 -0.62 5.23 -12.90
C LEU A 93 -0.26 3.74 -12.94
N LEU A 94 0.36 3.25 -14.02
CA LEU A 94 0.67 1.83 -14.20
C LEU A 94 1.56 1.27 -13.07
N PRO A 95 2.71 1.88 -12.67
CA PRO A 95 3.51 1.41 -11.54
C PRO A 95 2.72 1.40 -10.23
N HIS A 96 1.97 2.47 -9.97
CA HIS A 96 1.16 2.58 -8.76
C HIS A 96 0.07 1.52 -8.69
N SER A 97 -0.48 1.07 -9.83
CA SER A 97 -1.47 -0.03 -9.84
C SER A 97 -0.88 -1.35 -9.34
N ILE A 98 0.41 -1.60 -9.62
CA ILE A 98 1.14 -2.77 -9.11
C ILE A 98 1.46 -2.59 -7.63
N GLU A 99 1.87 -1.39 -7.21
CA GLU A 99 2.15 -1.03 -5.82
C GLU A 99 0.91 -1.23 -4.92
N ILE A 100 -0.28 -0.80 -5.38
CA ILE A 100 -1.55 -0.99 -4.67
C ILE A 100 -1.75 -2.46 -4.27
N VAL A 101 -1.46 -3.39 -5.18
CA VAL A 101 -1.58 -4.83 -4.89
C VAL A 101 -0.64 -5.22 -3.75
N GLY A 102 0.60 -4.73 -3.75
CA GLY A 102 1.57 -4.98 -2.67
C GLY A 102 1.11 -4.41 -1.32
N ILE A 103 0.59 -3.18 -1.29
CA ILE A 103 0.08 -2.55 -0.07
C ILE A 103 -1.15 -3.30 0.48
N ILE A 104 -2.09 -3.70 -0.36
CA ILE A 104 -3.27 -4.48 0.04
C ILE A 104 -2.86 -5.86 0.59
N LEU A 105 -1.92 -6.55 -0.06
CA LEU A 105 -1.43 -7.83 0.41
C LEU A 105 -0.72 -7.72 1.76
N SER A 106 0.14 -6.72 1.95
CA SER A 106 0.85 -6.48 3.21
C SER A 106 -0.11 -6.16 4.36
N CYS A 107 -1.15 -5.34 4.11
CA CYS A 107 -2.20 -5.09 5.09
C CYS A 107 -2.97 -6.37 5.44
N GLY A 108 -3.32 -7.18 4.43
CA GLY A 108 -3.95 -8.49 4.65
C GLY A 108 -3.10 -9.42 5.52
N LEU A 109 -1.76 -9.38 5.37
CA LEU A 109 -0.81 -10.08 6.25
C LEU A 109 -0.85 -9.53 7.67
N GLY A 110 -0.81 -8.21 7.84
CA GLY A 110 -0.92 -7.54 9.15
C GLY A 110 -2.24 -7.88 9.86
N LEU A 111 -3.36 -7.83 9.16
CA LEU A 111 -4.67 -8.22 9.72
C LEU A 111 -4.73 -9.72 10.08
N ASN A 112 -4.00 -10.59 9.35
CA ASN A 112 -3.87 -12.00 9.70
C ASN A 112 -3.09 -12.18 11.01
N VAL A 113 -2.00 -11.43 11.20
CA VAL A 113 -1.24 -11.38 12.47
C VAL A 113 -2.15 -10.85 13.59
N ALA A 114 -2.89 -9.78 13.35
CA ALA A 114 -3.84 -9.21 14.32
C ALA A 114 -4.88 -10.23 14.78
N TYR A 115 -5.47 -10.96 13.85
CA TYR A 115 -6.41 -12.03 14.16
C TYR A 115 -5.79 -13.12 15.02
N PHE A 116 -4.56 -13.55 14.69
CA PHE A 116 -3.83 -14.54 15.48
C PHE A 116 -3.58 -14.04 16.90
N VAL A 117 -3.05 -12.82 17.06
CA VAL A 117 -2.81 -12.19 18.38
C VAL A 117 -4.12 -12.10 19.18
N PHE A 118 -5.20 -11.63 18.56
CA PHE A 118 -6.50 -11.53 19.21
C PHE A 118 -7.02 -12.88 19.70
N MET A 119 -6.94 -13.92 18.87
CA MET A 119 -7.45 -15.24 19.24
C MET A 119 -6.63 -15.90 20.34
N VAL A 120 -5.31 -15.84 20.26
CA VAL A 120 -4.41 -16.50 21.23
C VAL A 120 -4.41 -15.75 22.56
N PHE A 121 -4.16 -14.42 22.55
CA PHE A 121 -3.93 -13.67 23.79
C PHE A 121 -5.20 -13.14 24.44
N LEU A 122 -6.23 -12.76 23.65
CA LEU A 122 -7.43 -12.14 24.20
C LEU A 122 -8.60 -13.13 24.33
N ARG A 123 -8.64 -14.17 23.51
CA ARG A 123 -9.72 -15.17 23.53
C ARG A 123 -9.27 -16.52 24.10
N ASN A 124 -8.00 -16.68 24.49
CA ASN A 124 -7.41 -17.92 25.00
C ASN A 124 -7.73 -19.13 24.11
N LYS A 125 -7.73 -18.96 22.78
CA LYS A 125 -7.97 -20.05 21.82
C LYS A 125 -6.65 -20.54 21.28
N GLU A 126 -6.48 -21.86 21.27
CA GLU A 126 -5.38 -22.51 20.58
C GLU A 126 -5.66 -22.51 19.07
N ILE A 127 -4.96 -21.67 18.33
CA ILE A 127 -4.96 -21.66 16.85
C ILE A 127 -3.54 -21.72 16.33
N GLU A 128 -3.32 -22.44 15.23
CA GLU A 128 -2.03 -22.51 14.59
C GLU A 128 -1.83 -21.33 13.63
N PHE A 129 -0.67 -20.69 13.72
CA PHE A 129 -0.27 -19.69 12.74
C PHE A 129 0.19 -20.36 11.44
N GLN A 130 -0.44 -20.02 10.34
CA GLN A 130 -0.11 -20.59 9.03
C GLN A 130 1.17 -19.94 8.46
N THR A 131 2.33 -20.33 8.96
CA THR A 131 3.63 -19.75 8.65
C THR A 131 3.97 -19.85 7.16
N LYS A 132 3.77 -21.02 6.52
CA LYS A 132 4.14 -21.22 5.12
C LYS A 132 3.38 -20.28 4.15
N PRO A 133 2.05 -20.22 4.14
CA PRO A 133 1.34 -19.26 3.28
C PRO A 133 1.63 -17.81 3.64
N PHE A 134 1.92 -17.50 4.91
CA PHE A 134 2.33 -16.15 5.33
C PHE A 134 3.66 -15.75 4.69
N VAL A 135 4.70 -16.58 4.81
CA VAL A 135 6.04 -16.30 4.25
C VAL A 135 5.99 -16.19 2.72
N VAL A 136 5.25 -17.08 2.05
CA VAL A 136 5.10 -17.04 0.59
C VAL A 136 4.41 -15.72 0.16
N CYS A 137 3.32 -15.35 0.83
CA CYS A 137 2.62 -14.10 0.51
C CYS A 137 3.50 -12.86 0.81
N PHE A 138 4.27 -12.86 1.90
CA PHE A 138 5.20 -11.79 2.22
C PHE A 138 6.30 -11.66 1.14
N ALA A 139 6.91 -12.77 0.73
CA ALA A 139 7.93 -12.78 -0.33
C ALA A 139 7.36 -12.24 -1.66
N LEU A 140 6.15 -12.68 -2.05
CA LEU A 140 5.46 -12.17 -3.22
C LEU A 140 5.19 -10.66 -3.12
N THR A 141 4.77 -10.17 -1.97
CA THR A 141 4.55 -8.74 -1.72
C THR A 141 5.83 -7.95 -1.94
N VAL A 142 6.96 -8.41 -1.42
CA VAL A 142 8.28 -7.75 -1.60
C VAL A 142 8.65 -7.70 -3.09
N VAL A 143 8.50 -8.80 -3.81
CA VAL A 143 8.78 -8.85 -5.26
C VAL A 143 7.90 -7.88 -6.04
N ILE A 144 6.60 -7.81 -5.73
CA ILE A 144 5.64 -6.90 -6.37
C ILE A 144 6.09 -5.45 -6.16
N ILE A 145 6.44 -5.06 -4.94
CA ILE A 145 6.87 -3.69 -4.60
C ILE A 145 8.17 -3.30 -5.32
N ILE A 146 9.16 -4.18 -5.35
CA ILE A 146 10.42 -3.91 -6.05
C ILE A 146 10.17 -3.78 -7.56
N SER A 147 9.30 -4.62 -8.13
CA SER A 147 8.94 -4.56 -9.54
C SER A 147 8.20 -3.26 -9.89
N ALA A 148 7.31 -2.79 -9.01
CA ALA A 148 6.61 -1.52 -9.19
C ALA A 148 7.61 -0.34 -9.18
N ALA A 149 8.54 -0.29 -8.24
CA ALA A 149 9.57 0.75 -8.16
C ALA A 149 10.49 0.76 -9.40
N ALA A 150 10.88 -0.41 -9.90
CA ALA A 150 11.69 -0.51 -11.11
C ALA A 150 10.92 0.00 -12.36
N LEU A 151 9.64 -0.32 -12.46
CA LEU A 151 8.78 0.14 -13.55
C LEU A 151 8.56 1.66 -13.49
N GLU A 152 8.40 2.24 -12.31
CA GLU A 152 8.22 3.67 -12.11
C GLU A 152 9.43 4.46 -12.63
N VAL A 153 10.64 4.05 -12.25
CA VAL A 153 11.87 4.68 -12.74
C VAL A 153 12.01 4.51 -14.26
N TYR A 154 11.73 3.32 -14.80
CA TYR A 154 11.78 3.09 -16.24
C TYR A 154 10.82 4.01 -17.01
N ILE A 155 9.60 4.19 -16.52
CA ILE A 155 8.60 5.07 -17.15
C ILE A 155 9.00 6.54 -17.03
N SER A 156 9.60 6.95 -15.92
CA SER A 156 10.01 8.35 -15.71
C SER A 156 11.19 8.76 -16.58
N MET A 157 12.00 7.79 -17.06
CA MET A 157 13.15 8.02 -17.95
C MET A 157 12.78 8.00 -19.45
N SER A 158 11.57 7.58 -19.81
CA SER A 158 11.12 7.41 -21.21
C SER A 158 10.07 8.45 -21.62
#